data_2084176d1caed93a5b8dd889fe7b7610
#
_entry.id   2084176d1caed93a5b8dd889fe7b7610
#
_cell.length_a   1.000
_cell.length_b   1.000
_cell.length_c   1.000
_cell.angle_alpha   90.00
_cell.angle_beta   90.00
_cell.angle_gamma   90.00
#
_symmetry.space_group_name_H-M   'P 1'
#
loop_
_entity.id
_entity.type
_entity.pdbx_description
1 polymer ?
#
loop_
_entity_poly.entity_id
_entity_poly.type
_entity_poly.pdbx_seq_one_letter_code
_entity_poly.pdbx_strand_id
1 'polypeptide(L)'
;MEVIYYMRNYYPLTAAQKMHHNWIMDYGTQQVSGVSVVASVQAELDFGLLKKCIQMETERSGCTRVRFTKPDKDGNVQQYLVKQDPRDIGFKDLSGMGSLAKADELMQQWAYETFDGDDIPMCEFTMLKLPEGYNGFFVHMDHRLIDSCGLVVMIGDLFQLYTYYKYGTAYPQELADFETVLKKDLAKAGNEKRFAKDKKFWDDQLDALGEPLYSDIQGPSVLEEARKRHGNPKLRASDM
;
A
#
# COMPACT_ATOMS: atom_id res chain seq x y z
N MET A 1 -24.63 20.74 19.69
CA MET A 1 -24.10 19.83 18.66
C MET A 1 -23.41 18.69 19.43
N GLU A 2 -24.12 17.57 19.63
CA GLU A 2 -23.55 16.42 20.33
C GLU A 2 -22.41 15.84 19.49
N VAL A 3 -21.20 15.84 20.06
CA VAL A 3 -20.08 15.10 19.49
C VAL A 3 -20.33 13.62 19.77
N ILE A 4 -20.90 12.91 18.82
CA ILE A 4 -21.05 11.46 18.90
C ILE A 4 -19.65 10.87 18.81
N TYR A 5 -19.07 10.51 19.94
CA TYR A 5 -17.85 9.70 20.02
C TYR A 5 -18.19 8.31 19.49
N TYR A 6 -17.95 8.09 18.19
CA TYR A 6 -17.94 6.72 17.67
C TYR A 6 -16.77 5.97 18.32
N MET A 7 -17.07 4.94 19.11
CA MET A 7 -16.02 4.04 19.61
C MET A 7 -15.31 3.42 18.39
N ARG A 8 -14.02 3.72 18.25
CA ARG A 8 -13.16 3.15 17.20
C ARG A 8 -12.77 1.73 17.62
N ASN A 9 -12.90 0.77 16.72
CA ASN A 9 -12.35 -0.56 16.95
C ASN A 9 -10.87 -0.56 16.54
N TYR A 10 -10.00 -0.82 17.49
CA TYR A 10 -8.57 -0.93 17.26
C TYR A 10 -8.16 -2.39 17.07
N TYR A 11 -7.31 -2.63 16.11
CA TYR A 11 -6.80 -3.95 15.75
C TYR A 11 -5.27 -3.94 15.74
N PRO A 12 -4.62 -5.06 16.10
CA PRO A 12 -3.18 -5.19 15.86
C PRO A 12 -2.90 -5.22 14.36
N LEU A 13 -1.65 -5.00 13.98
CA LEU A 13 -1.21 -5.18 12.60
C LEU A 13 -1.26 -6.66 12.20
N THR A 14 -1.62 -6.97 10.96
CA THR A 14 -1.49 -8.31 10.37
C THR A 14 -0.01 -8.67 10.21
N ALA A 15 0.29 -9.94 9.92
CA ALA A 15 1.67 -10.37 9.69
C ALA A 15 2.35 -9.61 8.54
N ALA A 16 1.64 -9.41 7.42
CA ALA A 16 2.14 -8.63 6.29
C ALA A 16 2.39 -7.16 6.67
N GLN A 17 1.46 -6.53 7.38
CA GLN A 17 1.63 -5.15 7.85
C GLN A 17 2.80 -5.00 8.83
N LYS A 18 3.00 -5.98 9.73
CA LYS A 18 4.15 -6.00 10.65
C LYS A 18 5.47 -6.09 9.89
N MET A 19 5.54 -6.90 8.83
CA MET A 19 6.74 -7.00 8.01
C MET A 19 7.13 -5.63 7.43
N HIS A 20 6.19 -4.92 6.80
CA HIS A 20 6.44 -3.59 6.28
C HIS A 20 6.73 -2.56 7.37
N HIS A 21 6.04 -2.65 8.51
CA HIS A 21 6.31 -1.78 9.65
C HIS A 21 7.72 -1.97 10.19
N ASN A 22 8.18 -3.22 10.33
CA ASN A 22 9.54 -3.54 10.76
C ASN A 22 10.57 -2.98 9.78
N TRP A 23 10.34 -3.11 8.47
CA TRP A 23 11.23 -2.50 7.47
C TRP A 23 11.33 -0.98 7.63
N ILE A 24 10.21 -0.29 7.85
CA ILE A 24 10.21 1.16 8.12
C ILE A 24 11.08 1.47 9.35
N MET A 25 10.93 0.69 10.42
CA MET A 25 11.70 0.88 11.66
C MET A 25 13.19 0.56 11.47
N ASP A 26 13.51 -0.53 10.74
CA ASP A 26 14.89 -0.98 10.53
C ASP A 26 15.67 -0.05 9.60
N TYR A 27 15.03 0.46 8.56
CA TYR A 27 15.65 1.39 7.60
C TYR A 27 15.50 2.86 8.02
N GLY A 28 14.67 3.16 9.01
CA GLY A 28 14.44 4.52 9.51
C GLY A 28 13.75 5.44 8.50
N THR A 29 13.09 4.89 7.48
CA THR A 29 12.36 5.64 6.46
C THR A 29 11.15 4.89 5.96
N GLN A 30 10.05 5.61 5.76
CA GLN A 30 8.83 5.08 5.18
C GLN A 30 8.95 4.81 3.66
N GLN A 31 9.96 5.35 3.00
CA GLN A 31 10.19 5.14 1.56
C GLN A 31 10.32 3.66 1.18
N VAL A 32 10.82 2.82 2.07
CA VAL A 32 10.94 1.36 1.84
C VAL A 32 9.59 0.64 1.79
N SER A 33 8.52 1.30 2.21
CA SER A 33 7.15 0.79 2.22
C SER A 33 6.19 1.61 1.35
N GLY A 34 6.70 2.45 0.47
CA GLY A 34 5.89 3.17 -0.52
C GLY A 34 5.57 2.29 -1.72
N VAL A 35 4.35 2.35 -2.21
CA VAL A 35 3.93 1.74 -3.48
C VAL A 35 3.18 2.77 -4.30
N SER A 36 3.59 2.92 -5.57
CA SER A 36 3.02 3.92 -6.47
C SER A 36 2.76 3.34 -7.84
N VAL A 37 1.71 3.83 -8.48
CA VAL A 37 1.34 3.44 -9.83
C VAL A 37 0.78 4.65 -10.59
N VAL A 38 1.11 4.74 -11.87
CA VAL A 38 0.42 5.58 -12.85
C VAL A 38 -0.52 4.72 -13.66
N ALA A 39 -1.80 5.05 -13.65
CA ALA A 39 -2.79 4.45 -14.52
C ALA A 39 -3.26 5.50 -15.53
N SER A 40 -3.00 5.29 -16.82
CA SER A 40 -3.32 6.24 -17.86
C SER A 40 -3.80 5.58 -19.15
N VAL A 41 -4.57 6.33 -19.91
CA VAL A 41 -5.07 5.94 -21.25
C VAL A 41 -4.83 7.10 -22.22
N GLN A 42 -4.56 6.77 -23.49
CA GLN A 42 -4.44 7.76 -24.55
C GLN A 42 -5.82 8.12 -25.07
N ALA A 43 -6.56 8.87 -24.26
CA ALA A 43 -7.93 9.31 -24.53
C ALA A 43 -8.28 10.55 -23.69
N GLU A 44 -9.27 11.31 -24.15
CA GLU A 44 -9.86 12.40 -23.36
C GLU A 44 -10.64 11.81 -22.17
N LEU A 45 -10.32 12.25 -20.96
CA LEU A 45 -11.03 11.92 -19.73
C LEU A 45 -11.82 13.11 -19.21
N ASP A 46 -13.00 12.83 -18.69
CA ASP A 46 -13.76 13.78 -17.88
C ASP A 46 -13.17 13.75 -16.46
N PHE A 47 -12.35 14.74 -16.13
CA PHE A 47 -11.69 14.83 -14.82
C PHE A 47 -12.66 15.08 -13.66
N GLY A 48 -13.82 15.72 -13.94
CA GLY A 48 -14.89 15.84 -12.94
C GLY A 48 -15.49 14.50 -12.57
N LEU A 49 -15.76 13.66 -13.58
CA LEU A 49 -16.21 12.29 -13.38
C LEU A 49 -15.12 11.42 -12.76
N LEU A 50 -13.87 11.55 -13.21
CA LEU A 50 -12.74 10.80 -12.66
C LEU A 50 -12.56 11.10 -11.15
N LYS A 51 -12.58 12.37 -10.76
CA LYS A 51 -12.55 12.79 -9.35
C LYS A 51 -13.65 12.11 -8.52
N LYS A 52 -14.87 12.09 -9.05
CA LYS A 52 -16.01 11.42 -8.41
C LYS A 52 -15.77 9.91 -8.26
N CYS A 53 -15.27 9.25 -9.31
CA CYS A 53 -14.98 7.82 -9.27
C CYS A 53 -13.86 7.48 -8.30
N ILE A 54 -12.78 8.28 -8.23
CA ILE A 54 -11.73 8.11 -7.22
C ILE A 54 -12.31 8.21 -5.81
N GLN A 55 -13.16 9.20 -5.55
CA GLN A 55 -13.80 9.37 -4.25
C GLN A 55 -14.69 8.18 -3.89
N MET A 56 -15.48 7.68 -4.84
CA MET A 56 -16.29 6.48 -4.65
C MET A 56 -15.41 5.26 -4.38
N GLU A 57 -14.31 5.11 -5.10
CA GLU A 57 -13.38 3.99 -4.89
C GLU A 57 -12.75 4.04 -3.49
N THR A 58 -12.36 5.21 -2.99
CA THR A 58 -11.84 5.33 -1.61
C THR A 58 -12.89 4.96 -0.54
N GLU A 59 -14.17 5.11 -0.83
CA GLU A 59 -15.25 4.66 0.05
C GLU A 59 -15.49 3.15 -0.05
N ARG A 60 -15.34 2.57 -1.24
CA ARG A 60 -15.51 1.14 -1.51
C ARG A 60 -14.33 0.31 -1.01
N SER A 61 -13.10 0.76 -1.28
CA SER A 61 -11.86 0.10 -0.88
C SER A 61 -11.52 0.41 0.58
N GLY A 62 -11.90 -0.47 1.50
CA GLY A 62 -11.71 -0.25 2.93
C GLY A 62 -10.27 -0.01 3.35
N CYS A 63 -9.27 -0.57 2.64
CA CYS A 63 -7.85 -0.37 2.92
C CYS A 63 -7.45 1.11 2.88
N THR A 64 -8.03 1.92 2.00
CA THR A 64 -7.73 3.36 1.88
C THR A 64 -8.14 4.15 3.12
N ARG A 65 -9.07 3.61 3.91
CA ARG A 65 -9.61 4.23 5.13
C ARG A 65 -8.96 3.74 6.41
N VAL A 66 -7.92 2.91 6.30
CA VAL A 66 -7.11 2.49 7.46
C VAL A 66 -6.28 3.67 7.96
N ARG A 67 -6.13 3.73 9.27
CA ARG A 67 -5.24 4.64 10.00
C ARG A 67 -4.40 3.85 10.97
N PHE A 68 -3.19 4.31 11.20
CA PHE A 68 -2.28 3.72 12.19
C PHE A 68 -2.13 4.67 13.38
N THR A 69 -2.10 4.08 14.58
CA THR A 69 -1.86 4.85 15.81
C THR A 69 -0.38 5.19 15.93
N LYS A 70 -0.07 6.14 16.81
CA LYS A 70 1.28 6.27 17.35
C LYS A 70 1.72 4.95 17.99
N PRO A 71 3.01 4.62 17.93
CA PRO A 71 3.56 3.54 18.76
C PRO A 71 3.24 3.79 20.25
N ASP A 72 2.81 2.74 20.94
CA ASP A 72 2.67 2.79 22.40
C ASP A 72 4.06 2.76 23.10
N LYS A 73 4.08 2.73 24.43
CA LYS A 73 5.32 2.66 25.23
C LYS A 73 6.19 1.43 24.93
N ASP A 74 5.60 0.37 24.40
CA ASP A 74 6.25 -0.89 24.05
C ASP A 74 6.58 -0.96 22.54
N GLY A 75 6.30 0.12 21.79
CA GLY A 75 6.54 0.23 20.35
C GLY A 75 5.45 -0.38 19.47
N ASN A 76 4.32 -0.83 20.04
CA ASN A 76 3.26 -1.45 19.26
C ASN A 76 2.39 -0.40 18.58
N VAL A 77 2.11 -0.63 17.30
CA VAL A 77 1.18 0.15 16.49
C VAL A 77 -0.11 -0.63 16.30
N GLN A 78 -1.22 0.05 16.41
CA GLN A 78 -2.55 -0.49 16.10
C GLN A 78 -3.11 0.19 14.85
N GLN A 79 -4.10 -0.45 14.25
CA GLN A 79 -4.85 0.10 13.12
C GLN A 79 -6.34 0.19 13.43
N TYR A 80 -7.00 1.10 12.76
CA TYR A 80 -8.45 1.23 12.80
C TYR A 80 -8.97 1.80 11.47
N LEU A 81 -10.26 1.65 11.21
CA LEU A 81 -10.90 2.19 10.02
C LEU A 81 -11.71 3.43 10.36
N VAL A 82 -11.56 4.47 9.56
CA VAL A 82 -12.48 5.62 9.58
C VAL A 82 -13.70 5.30 8.71
N LYS A 83 -14.89 5.76 9.13
CA LYS A 83 -16.14 5.49 8.39
C LYS A 83 -16.22 6.26 7.09
N GLN A 84 -15.80 7.51 7.11
CA GLN A 84 -15.78 8.40 5.96
C GLN A 84 -14.44 9.10 5.90
N ASP A 85 -13.94 9.28 4.70
CA ASP A 85 -12.64 9.87 4.45
C ASP A 85 -12.70 10.76 3.20
N PRO A 86 -13.41 11.91 3.31
CA PRO A 86 -13.47 12.86 2.20
C PRO A 86 -12.06 13.40 1.93
N ARG A 87 -11.60 13.25 0.70
CA ARG A 87 -10.24 13.65 0.28
C ARG A 87 -10.30 14.71 -0.78
N ASP A 88 -9.33 15.61 -0.73
CA ASP A 88 -9.05 16.44 -1.89
C ASP A 88 -8.19 15.65 -2.87
N ILE A 89 -8.74 15.40 -4.05
CA ILE A 89 -8.05 14.70 -5.12
C ILE A 89 -7.30 15.75 -5.95
N GLY A 90 -5.97 15.64 -5.94
CA GLY A 90 -5.08 16.54 -6.66
C GLY A 90 -5.28 16.48 -8.18
N PHE A 91 -4.86 17.53 -8.89
CA PHE A 91 -4.76 17.57 -10.35
C PHE A 91 -3.44 18.22 -10.78
N LYS A 92 -2.74 17.60 -11.71
CA LYS A 92 -1.51 18.11 -12.33
C LYS A 92 -1.62 18.05 -13.84
N ASP A 93 -1.44 19.19 -14.50
CA ASP A 93 -1.28 19.25 -15.95
C ASP A 93 0.21 19.20 -16.30
N LEU A 94 0.64 18.04 -16.77
CA LEU A 94 2.02 17.77 -17.22
C LEU A 94 2.12 17.71 -18.75
N SER A 95 1.05 18.03 -19.48
CA SER A 95 1.00 17.91 -20.95
C SER A 95 2.08 18.76 -21.66
N GLY A 96 2.56 19.80 -21.02
CA GLY A 96 3.62 20.68 -21.53
C GLY A 96 5.05 20.16 -21.32
N MET A 97 5.27 19.03 -20.68
CA MET A 97 6.63 18.52 -20.37
C MET A 97 7.40 17.97 -21.57
N GLY A 98 6.78 17.87 -22.72
CA GLY A 98 7.42 17.49 -23.99
C GLY A 98 7.56 16.00 -24.24
N SER A 99 7.54 15.14 -23.22
CA SER A 99 7.53 13.68 -23.39
C SER A 99 7.00 12.97 -22.13
N LEU A 100 6.47 11.75 -22.32
CA LEU A 100 6.07 10.87 -21.21
C LEU A 100 7.24 10.55 -20.29
N ALA A 101 8.44 10.34 -20.82
CA ALA A 101 9.64 10.04 -20.02
C ALA A 101 9.96 11.14 -19.01
N LYS A 102 9.85 12.42 -19.40
CA LYS A 102 10.05 13.54 -18.46
C LYS A 102 8.98 13.64 -17.39
N ALA A 103 7.72 13.34 -17.76
CA ALA A 103 6.64 13.28 -16.80
C ALA A 103 6.85 12.11 -15.81
N ASP A 104 7.34 10.97 -16.28
CA ASP A 104 7.66 9.81 -15.46
C ASP A 104 8.79 10.10 -14.45
N GLU A 105 9.88 10.75 -14.89
CA GLU A 105 10.96 11.19 -14.00
C GLU A 105 10.45 12.07 -12.83
N LEU A 106 9.48 12.95 -13.08
CA LEU A 106 8.85 13.74 -12.05
C LEU A 106 7.98 12.89 -11.12
N MET A 107 7.17 12.00 -11.67
CA MET A 107 6.30 11.13 -10.89
C MET A 107 7.10 10.11 -10.05
N GLN A 108 8.27 9.68 -10.51
CA GLN A 108 9.21 8.88 -9.70
C GLN A 108 9.70 9.65 -8.46
N GLN A 109 9.87 10.97 -8.53
CA GLN A 109 10.20 11.76 -7.34
C GLN A 109 9.06 11.75 -6.33
N TRP A 110 7.80 11.88 -6.79
CA TRP A 110 6.63 11.79 -5.90
C TRP A 110 6.48 10.41 -5.25
N ALA A 111 6.92 9.35 -5.94
CA ALA A 111 6.89 7.98 -5.39
C ALA A 111 7.82 7.80 -4.17
N TYR A 112 8.76 8.71 -3.95
CA TYR A 112 9.64 8.71 -2.78
C TYR A 112 9.15 9.62 -1.65
N GLU A 113 8.06 10.35 -1.85
CA GLU A 113 7.45 11.12 -0.76
C GLU A 113 6.94 10.19 0.33
N THR A 114 6.94 10.65 1.56
CA THR A 114 6.53 9.87 2.72
C THR A 114 5.26 10.45 3.33
N PHE A 115 4.48 9.58 3.97
CA PHE A 115 3.31 10.01 4.73
C PHE A 115 3.75 10.36 6.16
N ASP A 116 4.02 11.65 6.41
CA ASP A 116 4.48 12.12 7.71
C ASP A 116 3.31 12.34 8.66
N GLY A 117 3.27 11.57 9.71
CA GLY A 117 2.31 11.71 10.81
C GLY A 117 1.57 10.44 11.19
N ASP A 118 0.85 10.56 12.30
CA ASP A 118 -0.02 9.52 12.80
C ASP A 118 -1.48 9.91 12.57
N ASP A 119 -2.36 8.94 12.50
CA ASP A 119 -3.81 9.14 12.30
C ASP A 119 -4.16 9.88 11.01
N ILE A 120 -3.32 9.78 9.99
CA ILE A 120 -3.50 10.42 8.68
C ILE A 120 -3.85 9.41 7.59
N PRO A 121 -4.44 9.84 6.45
CA PRO A 121 -4.51 9.04 5.24
C PRO A 121 -3.11 8.66 4.76
N MET A 122 -2.91 7.39 4.42
CA MET A 122 -1.66 6.90 3.83
C MET A 122 -1.89 6.43 2.39
N CYS A 123 -2.74 7.15 1.70
CA CYS A 123 -3.09 6.91 0.31
C CYS A 123 -3.45 8.24 -0.34
N GLU A 124 -2.81 8.59 -1.43
CA GLU A 124 -3.04 9.82 -2.18
C GLU A 124 -3.32 9.52 -3.65
N PHE A 125 -4.22 10.32 -4.23
CA PHE A 125 -4.52 10.28 -5.65
C PHE A 125 -4.29 11.65 -6.27
N THR A 126 -3.62 11.70 -7.42
CA THR A 126 -3.44 12.90 -8.23
C THR A 126 -3.87 12.60 -9.66
N MET A 127 -4.91 13.29 -10.13
CA MET A 127 -5.33 13.20 -11.54
C MET A 127 -4.28 13.87 -12.43
N LEU A 128 -4.04 13.26 -13.59
CA LEU A 128 -2.95 13.62 -14.49
C LEU A 128 -3.46 13.90 -15.90
N LYS A 129 -3.04 15.04 -16.43
CA LYS A 129 -3.00 15.28 -17.87
C LYS A 129 -1.55 15.17 -18.32
N LEU A 130 -1.24 14.22 -19.20
CA LEU A 130 0.11 13.84 -19.57
C LEU A 130 0.43 14.26 -21.02
N PRO A 131 1.72 14.30 -21.42
CA PRO A 131 2.11 14.48 -22.80
C PRO A 131 1.47 13.43 -23.72
N GLU A 132 1.49 13.70 -25.02
CA GLU A 132 1.06 12.77 -26.08
C GLU A 132 -0.41 12.34 -26.00
N GLY A 133 -1.25 13.16 -25.32
CA GLY A 133 -2.69 12.90 -25.19
C GLY A 133 -3.06 11.83 -24.17
N TYR A 134 -2.13 11.41 -23.32
CA TYR A 134 -2.45 10.53 -22.21
C TYR A 134 -3.12 11.29 -21.06
N ASN A 135 -4.07 10.65 -20.41
CA ASN A 135 -4.77 11.14 -19.24
C ASN A 135 -5.01 10.02 -18.24
N GLY A 136 -5.03 10.32 -16.95
CA GLY A 136 -5.22 9.31 -15.93
C GLY A 136 -5.01 9.83 -14.52
N PHE A 137 -4.40 9.01 -13.68
CA PHE A 137 -4.05 9.39 -12.31
C PHE A 137 -2.78 8.67 -11.83
N PHE A 138 -2.13 9.31 -10.90
CA PHE A 138 -1.08 8.73 -10.06
C PHE A 138 -1.72 8.36 -8.71
N VAL A 139 -1.39 7.19 -8.19
CA VAL A 139 -1.72 6.78 -6.83
C VAL A 139 -0.44 6.45 -6.08
N HIS A 140 -0.32 6.97 -4.87
CA HIS A 140 0.76 6.68 -3.93
C HIS A 140 0.14 6.18 -2.62
N MET A 141 0.63 5.06 -2.11
CA MET A 141 0.11 4.42 -0.91
C MET A 141 1.23 3.84 -0.06
N ASP A 142 1.01 3.77 1.25
CA ASP A 142 1.83 2.94 2.12
C ASP A 142 1.51 1.46 1.88
N HIS A 143 2.53 0.64 1.73
CA HIS A 143 2.38 -0.80 1.40
C HIS A 143 1.72 -1.61 2.52
N ARG A 144 1.62 -1.07 3.74
CA ARG A 144 0.81 -1.66 4.82
C ARG A 144 -0.69 -1.66 4.52
N LEU A 145 -1.14 -0.84 3.56
CA LEU A 145 -2.56 -0.76 3.16
C LEU A 145 -2.91 -1.77 2.07
N ILE A 146 -2.00 -2.02 1.14
CA ILE A 146 -2.30 -2.72 -0.11
C ILE A 146 -1.01 -3.32 -0.70
N ASP A 147 -1.16 -4.42 -1.41
CA ASP A 147 -0.11 -5.00 -2.25
C ASP A 147 -0.37 -4.72 -3.75
N SER A 148 0.53 -5.19 -4.61
CA SER A 148 0.42 -5.00 -6.06
C SER A 148 -0.85 -5.64 -6.64
N CYS A 149 -1.29 -6.78 -6.13
CA CYS A 149 -2.52 -7.42 -6.57
C CYS A 149 -3.75 -6.59 -6.17
N GLY A 150 -3.77 -6.09 -4.94
CA GLY A 150 -4.82 -5.19 -4.45
C GLY A 150 -4.89 -3.88 -5.26
N LEU A 151 -3.73 -3.31 -5.63
CA LEU A 151 -3.66 -2.13 -6.50
C LEU A 151 -4.30 -2.38 -7.87
N VAL A 152 -4.00 -3.53 -8.50
CA VAL A 152 -4.61 -3.89 -9.79
C VAL A 152 -6.12 -4.00 -9.68
N VAL A 153 -6.62 -4.63 -8.62
CA VAL A 153 -8.07 -4.74 -8.35
C VAL A 153 -8.68 -3.36 -8.17
N MET A 154 -8.10 -2.50 -7.32
CA MET A 154 -8.58 -1.15 -7.04
C MET A 154 -8.62 -0.28 -8.30
N ILE A 155 -7.57 -0.31 -9.12
CA ILE A 155 -7.51 0.43 -10.39
C ILE A 155 -8.56 -0.09 -11.37
N GLY A 156 -8.73 -1.41 -11.46
CA GLY A 156 -9.76 -2.04 -12.30
C GLY A 156 -11.17 -1.63 -11.89
N ASP A 157 -11.47 -1.65 -10.58
CA ASP A 157 -12.75 -1.22 -10.02
C ASP A 157 -13.02 0.26 -10.31
N LEU A 158 -12.03 1.12 -10.15
CA LEU A 158 -12.12 2.55 -10.46
C LEU A 158 -12.43 2.81 -11.94
N PHE A 159 -11.73 2.14 -12.87
CA PHE A 159 -12.02 2.27 -14.29
C PHE A 159 -13.41 1.70 -14.64
N GLN A 160 -13.83 0.65 -13.98
CA GLN A 160 -15.18 0.10 -14.16
C GLN A 160 -16.25 1.08 -13.67
N LEU A 161 -16.05 1.77 -12.53
CA LEU A 161 -16.90 2.87 -12.08
C LEU A 161 -16.96 3.99 -13.13
N TYR A 162 -15.80 4.41 -13.65
CA TYR A 162 -15.74 5.46 -14.65
C TYR A 162 -16.52 5.08 -15.92
N THR A 163 -16.33 3.86 -16.46
CA THR A 163 -17.03 3.39 -17.66
C THR A 163 -18.53 3.18 -17.41
N TYR A 164 -18.91 2.76 -16.21
CA TYR A 164 -20.31 2.69 -15.83
C TYR A 164 -21.00 4.06 -15.90
N TYR A 165 -20.43 5.08 -15.27
CA TYR A 165 -21.03 6.42 -15.28
C TYR A 165 -20.90 7.14 -16.62
N LYS A 166 -19.85 6.86 -17.39
CA LYS A 166 -19.62 7.49 -18.70
C LYS A 166 -20.42 6.85 -19.82
N TYR A 167 -20.51 5.52 -19.83
CA TYR A 167 -20.98 4.73 -20.97
C TYR A 167 -22.11 3.77 -20.63
N GLY A 168 -22.53 3.67 -19.37
CA GLY A 168 -23.60 2.75 -18.94
C GLY A 168 -23.20 1.27 -18.96
N THR A 169 -21.94 0.96 -18.76
CA THR A 169 -21.46 -0.43 -18.63
C THR A 169 -21.92 -1.08 -17.31
N ALA A 170 -21.54 -2.32 -17.05
CA ALA A 170 -21.89 -2.97 -15.79
C ALA A 170 -21.23 -2.25 -14.59
N TYR A 171 -22.00 -2.10 -13.50
CA TYR A 171 -21.48 -1.59 -12.23
C TYR A 171 -20.50 -2.60 -11.63
N PRO A 172 -19.37 -2.18 -11.02
CA PRO A 172 -18.41 -3.12 -10.43
C PRO A 172 -19.03 -3.91 -9.27
N GLN A 173 -18.54 -5.14 -9.09
CA GLN A 173 -18.97 -5.99 -7.99
C GLN A 173 -18.65 -5.37 -6.64
N GLU A 174 -19.37 -5.75 -5.59
CA GLU A 174 -19.04 -5.35 -4.24
C GLU A 174 -17.71 -5.92 -3.80
N LEU A 175 -16.87 -5.07 -3.22
CA LEU A 175 -15.64 -5.50 -2.60
C LEU A 175 -15.92 -6.17 -1.25
N ALA A 176 -15.05 -7.10 -0.85
CA ALA A 176 -15.15 -7.70 0.47
C ALA A 176 -14.98 -6.64 1.57
N ASP A 177 -15.79 -6.73 2.62
CA ASP A 177 -15.64 -5.85 3.77
C ASP A 177 -14.26 -6.03 4.42
N PHE A 178 -13.47 -4.97 4.41
CA PHE A 178 -12.09 -4.98 4.87
C PHE A 178 -11.97 -5.41 6.34
N GLU A 179 -12.85 -4.92 7.21
CA GLU A 179 -12.80 -5.25 8.64
C GLU A 179 -13.08 -6.74 8.88
N THR A 180 -13.99 -7.32 8.11
CA THR A 180 -14.27 -8.76 8.14
C THR A 180 -13.07 -9.58 7.69
N VAL A 181 -12.39 -9.16 6.61
CA VAL A 181 -11.17 -9.83 6.11
C VAL A 181 -10.04 -9.70 7.13
N LEU A 182 -9.83 -8.50 7.68
CA LEU A 182 -8.85 -8.24 8.73
C LEU A 182 -9.03 -9.15 9.94
N LYS A 183 -10.26 -9.25 10.47
CA LYS A 183 -10.58 -10.13 11.60
C LYS A 183 -10.28 -11.61 11.30
N LYS A 184 -10.60 -12.07 10.09
CA LYS A 184 -10.29 -13.45 9.65
C LYS A 184 -8.79 -13.70 9.56
N ASP A 185 -8.03 -12.72 9.08
CA ASP A 185 -6.56 -12.85 8.96
C ASP A 185 -5.90 -12.87 10.34
N LEU A 186 -6.28 -11.99 11.23
CA LEU A 186 -5.80 -11.98 12.61
C LEU A 186 -6.15 -13.28 13.36
N ALA A 187 -7.35 -13.85 13.15
CA ALA A 187 -7.73 -15.13 13.74
C ALA A 187 -6.91 -16.30 13.20
N LYS A 188 -6.51 -16.27 11.91
CA LYS A 188 -5.60 -17.28 11.33
C LYS A 188 -4.20 -17.19 11.93
N ALA A 189 -3.68 -15.98 12.10
CA ALA A 189 -2.35 -15.73 12.70
C ALA A 189 -2.28 -16.23 14.16
N GLY A 190 -3.37 -16.14 14.92
CA GLY A 190 -3.46 -16.65 16.30
C GLY A 190 -3.68 -18.18 16.41
N ASN A 191 -3.73 -18.92 15.31
CA ASN A 191 -3.96 -20.38 15.33
C ASN A 191 -2.64 -21.14 15.57
N GLU A 192 -2.32 -21.41 16.84
CA GLU A 192 -1.10 -22.12 17.24
C GLU A 192 -0.90 -23.48 16.59
N LYS A 193 -1.97 -24.27 16.39
CA LYS A 193 -1.88 -25.59 15.74
C LYS A 193 -1.45 -25.45 14.29
N ARG A 194 -2.00 -24.47 13.57
CA ARG A 194 -1.62 -24.17 12.19
C ARG A 194 -0.17 -23.70 12.14
N PHE A 195 0.19 -22.76 12.99
CA PHE A 195 1.56 -22.24 13.06
C PHE A 195 2.58 -23.36 13.32
N ALA A 196 2.32 -24.25 14.29
CA ALA A 196 3.20 -25.39 14.58
C ALA A 196 3.33 -26.35 13.39
N LYS A 197 2.24 -26.60 12.64
CA LYS A 197 2.26 -27.42 11.43
C LYS A 197 3.07 -26.75 10.31
N ASP A 198 2.82 -25.46 10.06
CA ASP A 198 3.49 -24.70 9.01
C ASP A 198 4.99 -24.57 9.35
N LYS A 199 5.32 -24.29 10.62
CA LYS A 199 6.71 -24.26 11.10
C LYS A 199 7.42 -25.58 10.87
N LYS A 200 6.81 -26.68 11.29
CA LYS A 200 7.40 -28.02 11.08
C LYS A 200 7.63 -28.30 9.60
N PHE A 201 6.70 -27.94 8.72
CA PHE A 201 6.87 -28.13 7.29
C PHE A 201 8.10 -27.37 6.77
N TRP A 202 8.26 -26.12 7.16
CA TRP A 202 9.41 -25.32 6.72
C TRP A 202 10.72 -25.76 7.35
N ASP A 203 10.73 -26.15 8.64
CA ASP A 203 11.91 -26.74 9.28
C ASP A 203 12.35 -28.01 8.52
N ASP A 204 11.42 -28.94 8.21
CA ASP A 204 11.70 -30.16 7.45
C ASP A 204 12.26 -29.83 6.03
N GLN A 205 11.75 -28.77 5.36
CA GLN A 205 12.26 -28.36 4.04
C GLN A 205 13.69 -27.77 4.14
N LEU A 206 13.95 -26.93 5.14
CA LEU A 206 15.26 -26.33 5.36
C LEU A 206 16.30 -27.39 5.71
N ASP A 207 15.96 -28.33 6.58
CA ASP A 207 16.85 -29.45 6.94
C ASP A 207 17.16 -30.35 5.75
N ALA A 208 16.21 -30.51 4.82
CA ALA A 208 16.40 -31.31 3.60
C ALA A 208 17.31 -30.61 2.55
N LEU A 209 17.49 -29.29 2.61
CA LEU A 209 18.34 -28.56 1.66
C LEU A 209 19.84 -28.78 1.90
N GLY A 210 20.27 -29.26 3.08
CA GLY A 210 21.68 -29.43 3.43
C GLY A 210 22.43 -28.11 3.53
N GLU A 211 23.73 -28.14 3.20
CA GLU A 211 24.58 -26.94 3.20
C GLU A 211 24.03 -25.88 2.23
N PRO A 212 24.00 -24.58 2.62
CA PRO A 212 23.46 -23.53 1.77
C PRO A 212 24.21 -23.42 0.45
N LEU A 213 23.51 -23.50 -0.66
CA LEU A 213 24.02 -23.36 -2.04
C LEU A 213 24.57 -21.96 -2.35
N TYR A 214 24.60 -21.05 -1.40
CA TYR A 214 24.99 -19.64 -1.58
C TYR A 214 26.49 -19.37 -1.37
N SER A 215 27.28 -20.36 -0.98
CA SER A 215 28.73 -20.21 -0.75
C SER A 215 29.52 -19.85 -2.02
N ASP A 216 28.96 -20.10 -3.21
CA ASP A 216 29.63 -19.91 -4.49
C ASP A 216 29.25 -18.63 -5.24
N ILE A 217 28.37 -17.79 -4.69
CA ILE A 217 28.10 -16.46 -5.24
C ILE A 217 29.29 -15.56 -4.92
N GLN A 218 30.27 -15.57 -5.82
CA GLN A 218 31.44 -14.68 -5.74
C GLN A 218 31.06 -13.28 -6.21
N GLY A 219 31.16 -12.31 -5.33
CA GLY A 219 30.99 -10.88 -5.59
C GLY A 219 30.80 -10.11 -4.30
N PRO A 220 30.98 -8.77 -4.32
CA PRO A 220 30.60 -7.96 -3.16
C PRO A 220 29.12 -8.21 -2.90
N SER A 221 28.80 -8.74 -1.73
CA SER A 221 27.40 -9.07 -1.42
C SER A 221 26.56 -7.81 -1.53
N VAL A 222 25.44 -7.89 -2.23
CA VAL A 222 24.47 -6.78 -2.33
C VAL A 222 24.09 -6.30 -0.93
N LEU A 223 24.09 -7.20 0.07
CA LEU A 223 23.91 -6.90 1.48
C LEU A 223 25.07 -6.05 2.08
N GLU A 224 26.32 -6.25 1.70
CA GLU A 224 27.42 -5.40 2.17
C GLU A 224 27.36 -4.00 1.57
N GLU A 225 26.99 -3.89 0.31
CA GLU A 225 26.77 -2.58 -0.32
C GLU A 225 25.55 -1.86 0.27
N ALA A 226 24.46 -2.57 0.51
CA ALA A 226 23.29 -2.02 1.18
C ALA A 226 23.61 -1.57 2.62
N ARG A 227 24.39 -2.37 3.37
CA ARG A 227 24.88 -1.99 4.71
C ARG A 227 25.79 -0.77 4.69
N LYS A 228 26.62 -0.62 3.68
CA LYS A 228 27.47 0.58 3.51
C LYS A 228 26.65 1.82 3.18
N ARG A 229 25.58 1.70 2.42
CA ARG A 229 24.71 2.82 2.01
C ARG A 229 23.72 3.25 3.12
N HIS A 230 23.19 2.30 3.87
CA HIS A 230 22.04 2.53 4.79
C HIS A 230 22.40 2.28 6.28
N GLY A 231 23.65 2.00 6.60
CA GLY A 231 24.04 1.57 7.94
C GLY A 231 23.76 0.09 8.18
N ASN A 232 24.09 -0.37 9.37
CA ASN A 232 23.92 -1.79 9.73
C ASN A 232 22.53 -1.98 10.34
N PRO A 233 21.53 -2.52 9.63
CA PRO A 233 20.25 -2.84 10.25
C PRO A 233 20.54 -3.82 11.38
N LYS A 234 20.17 -3.47 12.59
CA LYS A 234 20.23 -4.39 13.74
C LYS A 234 19.10 -5.40 13.55
N LEU A 235 19.38 -6.48 12.84
CA LEU A 235 18.50 -7.66 12.85
C LEU A 235 18.44 -8.13 14.31
N ARG A 236 17.30 -7.96 14.95
CA ARG A 236 17.07 -8.53 16.28
C ARG A 236 16.72 -10.01 16.07
N ALA A 237 17.38 -10.88 16.82
CA ALA A 237 17.11 -12.33 16.79
C ALA A 237 15.68 -12.71 17.21
N SER A 238 14.88 -11.74 17.70
CA SER A 238 13.46 -11.89 18.02
C SER A 238 12.53 -11.76 16.80
N ASP A 239 13.05 -11.46 15.62
CA ASP A 239 12.28 -11.10 14.43
C ASP A 239 12.27 -12.22 13.36
N MET A 240 12.86 -13.39 13.71
CA MET A 240 12.81 -14.61 12.90
C MET A 240 11.81 -15.63 13.44
#